data_50f85e5293cf427d03136c17c80ad2b3
#
_entry.id   50f85e5293cf427d03136c17c80ad2b3
#
_cell.length_a   1.000
_cell.length_b   1.000
_cell.length_c   1.000
_cell.angle_alpha   90.00
_cell.angle_beta   90.00
_cell.angle_gamma   90.00
#
_symmetry.space_group_name_H-M   'P 1'
#
loop_
_entity.id
_entity.type
_entity.pdbx_description
1 polymer ?
#
loop_
_entity_poly.entity_id
_entity_poly.type
_entity_poly.pdbx_seq_one_letter_code
_entity_poly.pdbx_strand_id
1 'polypeptide(L)'
;NGKDKNGHQRYICLDCHKSFNDRTNTLFYWSHFTLDQWIHFIELELYKMTLEDEAQVLGTSKTTCFYMRHKLYHAASEIMSHQKLSGEVEIDTQYKSINLKGTRPQNMPRYSKKRGKQSAYRGISHHKVAIVCATDENDHMMMQVSCLGSESFDKYKANEDYFEDVKEFISDSKASIQQFANYLEAVNNKIKTSPIEKRYLTDDGKSLGSVNEMMTEVSSMIQTTRGVGTRYLQGYLDFLLLKKQVKYKFKKKEMASEILRMIIDTEAFCNEMVRATPMPISLKEAYYEYRYGIFAE
;
A
#
# COMPACT_ATOMS: atom_id res chain seq x y z
N ASN A 1 14.89 37.25 -3.15
CA ASN A 1 16.23 36.96 -2.66
C ASN A 1 17.04 36.05 -3.58
N GLY A 2 16.90 36.22 -4.88
CA GLY A 2 17.69 35.53 -5.89
C GLY A 2 17.22 34.12 -6.18
N LYS A 3 18.05 33.39 -6.93
CA LYS A 3 17.81 32.00 -7.28
C LYS A 3 18.85 31.10 -6.61
N ASP A 4 18.51 29.84 -6.36
CA ASP A 4 19.48 28.85 -5.94
C ASP A 4 20.37 28.38 -7.12
N LYS A 5 21.36 27.52 -6.83
CA LYS A 5 22.27 26.97 -7.85
C LYS A 5 21.57 26.17 -8.96
N ASN A 6 20.32 25.75 -8.73
CA ASN A 6 19.50 24.98 -9.67
C ASN A 6 18.48 25.86 -10.40
N GLY A 7 18.50 27.18 -10.17
CA GLY A 7 17.62 28.14 -10.81
C GLY A 7 16.27 28.35 -10.14
N HIS A 8 15.99 27.67 -9.00
CA HIS A 8 14.74 27.84 -8.25
C HIS A 8 14.74 29.17 -7.49
N GLN A 9 13.59 29.85 -7.45
CA GLN A 9 13.40 31.04 -6.66
C GLN A 9 13.61 30.74 -5.16
N ARG A 10 14.42 31.61 -4.50
CA ARG A 10 14.66 31.54 -3.06
C ARG A 10 13.91 32.65 -2.34
N TYR A 11 13.39 32.26 -1.18
CA TYR A 11 12.70 33.14 -0.23
C TYR A 11 13.44 33.14 1.10
N ILE A 12 13.20 34.14 1.94
CA ILE A 12 13.66 34.20 3.32
C ILE A 12 12.44 34.36 4.22
N CYS A 13 12.31 33.54 5.25
CA CYS A 13 11.32 33.70 6.28
C CYS A 13 11.65 34.95 7.10
N LEU A 14 10.68 35.85 7.29
CA LEU A 14 10.88 37.08 8.05
C LEU A 14 11.04 36.83 9.56
N ASP A 15 10.46 35.74 10.06
CA ASP A 15 10.48 35.41 11.49
C ASP A 15 11.78 34.69 11.90
N CYS A 16 12.16 33.64 11.17
CA CYS A 16 13.31 32.79 11.54
C CYS A 16 14.55 33.02 10.65
N HIS A 17 14.48 33.88 9.68
CA HIS A 17 15.56 34.26 8.71
C HIS A 17 16.14 33.07 7.91
N LYS A 18 15.50 31.90 7.93
CA LYS A 18 15.91 30.74 7.11
C LYS A 18 15.47 30.94 5.67
N SER A 19 16.32 30.50 4.75
CA SER A 19 15.99 30.50 3.32
C SER A 19 15.23 29.22 2.95
N PHE A 20 14.26 29.37 2.05
CA PHE A 20 13.47 28.27 1.51
C PHE A 20 13.15 28.50 0.03
N ASN A 21 12.64 27.51 -0.65
CA ASN A 21 12.10 27.56 -2.01
C ASN A 21 10.81 26.73 -2.09
N ASP A 22 10.17 26.70 -3.25
CA ASP A 22 8.87 26.02 -3.46
C ASP A 22 8.92 24.50 -3.21
N ARG A 23 10.12 23.90 -3.11
CA ARG A 23 10.30 22.48 -2.80
C ARG A 23 10.61 22.21 -1.33
N THR A 24 10.87 23.26 -0.55
CA THR A 24 11.23 23.10 0.87
C THR A 24 10.10 22.45 1.64
N ASN A 25 10.41 21.40 2.38
CA ASN A 25 9.48 20.57 3.16
C ASN A 25 8.45 19.77 2.33
N THR A 26 8.57 19.73 1.02
CA THR A 26 7.76 18.89 0.15
C THR A 26 8.46 17.57 -0.18
N LEU A 27 7.73 16.63 -0.76
CA LEU A 27 8.27 15.37 -1.29
C LEU A 27 9.47 15.56 -2.23
N PHE A 28 9.53 16.70 -2.91
CA PHE A 28 10.57 17.05 -3.91
C PHE A 28 11.78 17.74 -3.30
N TYR A 29 11.78 17.99 -2.00
CA TYR A 29 12.95 18.52 -1.30
C TYR A 29 14.13 17.55 -1.48
N TRP A 30 15.31 18.04 -1.68
CA TRP A 30 16.53 17.28 -2.07
C TRP A 30 16.44 16.49 -3.39
N SER A 31 15.38 16.64 -4.19
CA SER A 31 15.33 16.03 -5.52
C SER A 31 16.08 16.89 -6.55
N HIS A 32 16.93 16.23 -7.34
CA HIS A 32 17.58 16.88 -8.50
C HIS A 32 16.72 16.81 -9.76
N PHE A 33 15.63 16.02 -9.74
CA PHE A 33 14.72 15.87 -10.87
C PHE A 33 13.77 17.07 -10.97
N THR A 34 13.47 17.47 -12.21
CA THR A 34 12.41 18.46 -12.50
C THR A 34 11.03 17.85 -12.26
N LEU A 35 9.99 18.68 -12.20
CA LEU A 35 8.61 18.18 -12.09
C LEU A 35 8.22 17.38 -13.34
N ASP A 36 8.67 17.76 -14.53
CA ASP A 36 8.42 16.99 -15.76
C ASP A 36 9.04 15.59 -15.71
N GLN A 37 10.25 15.48 -15.16
CA GLN A 37 10.89 14.19 -14.94
C GLN A 37 10.14 13.35 -13.89
N TRP A 38 9.54 13.97 -12.87
CA TRP A 38 8.68 13.31 -11.92
C TRP A 38 7.37 12.84 -12.57
N ILE A 39 6.73 13.65 -13.42
CA ILE A 39 5.56 13.23 -14.20
C ILE A 39 5.91 12.00 -15.05
N HIS A 40 7.04 12.06 -15.76
CA HIS A 40 7.50 10.94 -16.57
C HIS A 40 7.77 9.67 -15.73
N PHE A 41 8.41 9.82 -14.56
CA PHE A 41 8.57 8.70 -13.63
C PHE A 41 7.23 8.12 -13.17
N ILE A 42 6.24 8.95 -12.81
CA ILE A 42 4.91 8.50 -12.42
C ILE A 42 4.21 7.76 -13.58
N GLU A 43 4.39 8.22 -14.83
CA GLU A 43 3.89 7.51 -16.01
C GLU A 43 4.48 6.09 -16.11
N LEU A 44 5.78 5.92 -15.89
CA LEU A 44 6.44 4.61 -15.90
C LEU A 44 5.87 3.68 -14.81
N GLU A 45 5.64 4.22 -13.61
CA GLU A 45 4.99 3.50 -12.50
C GLU A 45 3.55 3.08 -12.83
N LEU A 46 2.78 3.92 -13.51
CA LEU A 46 1.45 3.59 -13.98
C LEU A 46 1.45 2.44 -15.01
N TYR A 47 2.54 2.29 -15.78
CA TYR A 47 2.77 1.17 -16.68
C TYR A 47 3.34 -0.07 -16.00
N LYS A 48 3.55 -0.05 -14.68
CA LYS A 48 4.12 -1.17 -13.88
C LYS A 48 5.53 -1.56 -14.35
N MET A 49 6.35 -0.60 -14.75
CA MET A 49 7.72 -0.86 -15.21
C MET A 49 8.61 -1.35 -14.06
N THR A 50 9.64 -2.09 -14.38
CA THR A 50 10.64 -2.52 -13.41
C THR A 50 11.60 -1.37 -13.10
N LEU A 51 12.22 -1.37 -11.91
CA LEU A 51 13.24 -0.37 -11.56
C LEU A 51 14.43 -0.32 -12.56
N GLU A 52 14.69 -1.43 -13.24
CA GLU A 52 15.72 -1.51 -14.29
C GLU A 52 15.31 -0.70 -15.52
N ASP A 53 14.08 -0.95 -15.99
CA ASP A 53 13.54 -0.29 -17.19
C ASP A 53 13.36 1.21 -16.93
N GLU A 54 12.86 1.59 -15.75
CA GLU A 54 12.74 2.99 -15.34
C GLU A 54 14.09 3.69 -15.33
N ALA A 55 15.12 3.06 -14.76
CA ALA A 55 16.46 3.60 -14.71
C ALA A 55 17.05 3.82 -16.11
N GLN A 56 16.80 2.91 -17.02
CA GLN A 56 17.22 3.02 -18.41
C GLN A 56 16.50 4.16 -19.13
N VAL A 57 15.17 4.27 -18.98
CA VAL A 57 14.37 5.31 -19.64
C VAL A 57 14.72 6.70 -19.12
N LEU A 58 14.92 6.83 -17.80
CA LEU A 58 15.22 8.12 -17.15
C LEU A 58 16.71 8.50 -17.19
N GLY A 59 17.58 7.62 -17.69
CA GLY A 59 19.04 7.87 -17.71
C GLY A 59 19.63 7.98 -16.29
N THR A 60 19.12 7.22 -15.32
CA THR A 60 19.54 7.29 -13.92
C THR A 60 19.87 5.92 -13.34
N SER A 61 20.19 5.85 -12.04
CA SER A 61 20.47 4.57 -11.38
C SER A 61 19.19 3.89 -10.88
N LYS A 62 19.21 2.55 -10.85
CA LYS A 62 18.16 1.73 -10.22
C LYS A 62 17.92 2.13 -8.75
N THR A 63 18.96 2.52 -8.04
CA THR A 63 18.88 3.00 -6.65
C THR A 63 18.09 4.31 -6.57
N THR A 64 18.29 5.21 -7.54
CA THR A 64 17.54 6.47 -7.62
C THR A 64 16.05 6.19 -7.86
N CYS A 65 15.71 5.35 -8.84
CA CYS A 65 14.33 4.94 -9.10
C CYS A 65 13.68 4.27 -7.88
N PHE A 66 14.44 3.43 -7.14
CA PHE A 66 13.97 2.85 -5.88
C PHE A 66 13.56 3.92 -4.85
N TYR A 67 14.38 4.94 -4.64
CA TYR A 67 14.02 6.02 -3.72
C TYR A 67 12.87 6.89 -4.23
N MET A 68 12.83 7.20 -5.51
CA MET A 68 11.71 7.94 -6.11
C MET A 68 10.39 7.17 -5.93
N ARG A 69 10.39 5.86 -6.20
CA ARG A 69 9.24 4.97 -6.01
C ARG A 69 8.73 5.01 -4.57
N HIS A 70 9.61 4.84 -3.59
CA HIS A 70 9.20 4.83 -2.19
C HIS A 70 8.77 6.19 -1.66
N LYS A 71 9.29 7.28 -2.19
CA LYS A 71 8.78 8.63 -1.91
C LYS A 71 7.36 8.82 -2.48
N LEU A 72 7.14 8.43 -3.73
CA LEU A 72 5.81 8.45 -4.35
C LEU A 72 4.80 7.60 -3.57
N TYR A 73 5.20 6.41 -3.15
CA TYR A 73 4.33 5.50 -2.42
C TYR A 73 4.03 5.96 -0.99
N HIS A 74 4.99 6.63 -0.34
CA HIS A 74 4.74 7.28 0.94
C HIS A 74 3.68 8.39 0.80
N ALA A 75 3.80 9.23 -0.21
CA ALA A 75 2.79 10.25 -0.49
C ALA A 75 1.41 9.64 -0.81
N ALA A 76 1.37 8.51 -1.52
CA ALA A 76 0.14 7.76 -1.73
C ALA A 76 -0.45 7.26 -0.41
N SER A 77 0.39 6.77 0.53
CA SER A 77 -0.07 6.32 1.85
C SER A 77 -0.69 7.46 2.66
N GLU A 78 -0.12 8.66 2.64
CA GLU A 78 -0.71 9.83 3.30
C GLU A 78 -2.10 10.14 2.74
N ILE A 79 -2.26 10.19 1.42
CA ILE A 79 -3.55 10.46 0.77
C ILE A 79 -4.58 9.37 1.11
N MET A 80 -4.19 8.09 1.01
CA MET A 80 -5.09 6.96 1.20
C MET A 80 -5.47 6.75 2.68
N SER A 81 -4.67 7.20 3.64
CA SER A 81 -4.98 7.11 5.08
C SER A 81 -6.21 7.94 5.49
N HIS A 82 -6.60 8.92 4.69
CA HIS A 82 -7.76 9.78 4.95
C HIS A 82 -9.07 9.24 4.35
N GLN A 83 -9.03 8.09 3.66
CA GLN A 83 -10.25 7.48 3.14
C GLN A 83 -11.15 6.98 4.27
N LYS A 84 -12.45 7.19 4.13
CA LYS A 84 -13.49 6.69 5.04
C LYS A 84 -14.49 5.87 4.23
N LEU A 85 -14.72 4.65 4.65
CA LEU A 85 -15.72 3.75 4.06
C LEU A 85 -17.02 3.89 4.82
N SER A 86 -18.14 3.96 4.12
CA SER A 86 -19.46 4.18 4.70
C SER A 86 -20.56 3.37 3.97
N GLY A 87 -21.75 3.31 4.56
CA GLY A 87 -22.89 2.64 3.93
C GLY A 87 -22.70 1.14 3.78
N GLU A 88 -22.76 0.63 2.54
CA GLU A 88 -22.52 -0.77 2.21
C GLU A 88 -21.04 -1.01 1.89
N VAL A 89 -20.38 -1.91 2.61
CA VAL A 89 -18.94 -2.17 2.51
C VAL A 89 -18.68 -3.64 2.18
N GLU A 90 -18.08 -3.89 1.00
CA GLU A 90 -17.45 -5.20 0.71
C GLU A 90 -16.14 -5.33 1.50
N ILE A 91 -15.94 -6.44 2.21
CA ILE A 91 -14.71 -6.70 2.98
C ILE A 91 -14.27 -8.15 2.88
N ASP A 92 -13.01 -8.38 2.57
CA ASP A 92 -12.38 -9.70 2.59
C ASP A 92 -10.87 -9.57 2.80
N THR A 93 -10.18 -10.71 3.03
CA THR A 93 -8.75 -10.75 3.31
C THR A 93 -7.99 -11.63 2.36
N GLN A 94 -6.94 -11.08 1.78
CA GLN A 94 -5.97 -11.80 0.98
C GLN A 94 -4.71 -12.15 1.77
N TYR A 95 -4.19 -13.36 1.56
CA TYR A 95 -2.98 -13.84 2.24
C TYR A 95 -1.80 -13.95 1.28
N LYS A 96 -0.68 -13.30 1.60
CA LYS A 96 0.58 -13.36 0.85
C LYS A 96 1.71 -13.90 1.70
N SER A 97 2.67 -14.58 1.09
CA SER A 97 3.84 -15.07 1.84
C SER A 97 4.72 -13.91 2.31
N ILE A 98 5.27 -14.03 3.55
CA ILE A 98 6.29 -13.10 4.04
C ILE A 98 7.46 -13.06 3.04
N ASN A 99 7.85 -11.87 2.66
CA ASN A 99 8.98 -11.61 1.79
C ASN A 99 9.99 -10.70 2.49
N LEU A 100 11.19 -11.21 2.73
CA LEU A 100 12.28 -10.51 3.40
C LEU A 100 13.24 -9.81 2.43
N LYS A 101 12.81 -9.56 1.19
CA LYS A 101 13.61 -8.82 0.21
C LYS A 101 13.98 -7.44 0.75
N GLY A 102 15.25 -7.08 0.66
CA GLY A 102 15.77 -5.82 1.21
C GLY A 102 16.27 -5.91 2.66
N THR A 103 16.03 -7.03 3.37
CA THR A 103 16.64 -7.27 4.68
C THR A 103 18.12 -7.54 4.52
N ARG A 104 18.95 -6.95 5.39
CA ARG A 104 20.40 -7.18 5.39
C ARG A 104 20.73 -8.64 5.72
N PRO A 105 21.76 -9.27 5.09
CA PRO A 105 22.07 -10.68 5.30
C PRO A 105 22.26 -11.07 6.77
N GLN A 106 22.87 -10.21 7.58
CA GLN A 106 23.09 -10.44 9.01
C GLN A 106 21.81 -10.50 9.84
N ASN A 107 20.70 -9.95 9.33
CA ASN A 107 19.40 -9.93 10.00
C ASN A 107 18.40 -10.91 9.39
N MET A 108 18.86 -11.82 8.53
CA MET A 108 17.99 -12.78 7.84
C MET A 108 17.72 -14.00 8.72
N PRO A 109 16.48 -14.24 9.16
CA PRO A 109 16.11 -15.39 10.00
C PRO A 109 16.04 -16.71 9.23
N ARG A 110 16.24 -16.68 7.94
CA ARG A 110 16.22 -17.85 7.05
C ARG A 110 17.02 -17.62 5.77
N TYR A 111 17.43 -18.69 5.13
CA TYR A 111 18.03 -18.62 3.79
C TYR A 111 17.02 -18.11 2.75
N SER A 112 17.53 -17.50 1.69
CA SER A 112 16.73 -17.07 0.55
C SER A 112 15.98 -18.26 -0.05
N LYS A 113 14.68 -18.09 -0.29
CA LYS A 113 13.87 -19.11 -0.96
C LYS A 113 14.13 -19.07 -2.46
N LYS A 114 14.26 -20.23 -3.10
CA LYS A 114 14.24 -20.33 -4.55
C LYS A 114 12.84 -19.97 -5.05
N ARG A 115 12.77 -19.27 -6.19
CA ARG A 115 11.51 -18.88 -6.84
C ARG A 115 10.66 -20.13 -7.11
N GLY A 116 9.35 -20.03 -6.87
CA GLY A 116 8.41 -21.15 -7.08
C GLY A 116 8.41 -22.22 -5.99
N LYS A 117 9.31 -22.16 -4.98
CA LYS A 117 9.28 -23.12 -3.88
C LYS A 117 8.01 -22.92 -3.06
N GLN A 118 7.23 -23.99 -2.91
CA GLN A 118 6.02 -23.99 -2.07
C GLN A 118 6.35 -23.67 -0.61
N SER A 119 5.36 -23.13 0.10
CA SER A 119 5.46 -22.94 1.55
C SER A 119 5.54 -24.31 2.26
N ALA A 120 6.40 -24.40 3.28
CA ALA A 120 6.44 -25.58 4.15
C ALA A 120 5.16 -25.71 5.01
N TYR A 121 4.42 -24.63 5.15
CA TYR A 121 3.21 -24.56 5.95
C TYR A 121 1.98 -24.49 5.03
N ARG A 122 1.01 -25.38 5.26
CA ARG A 122 -0.26 -25.40 4.53
C ARG A 122 -1.25 -24.41 5.15
N GLY A 123 -2.17 -23.93 4.31
CA GLY A 123 -3.27 -23.05 4.75
C GLY A 123 -2.82 -21.64 5.20
N ILE A 124 -3.62 -21.03 6.06
CA ILE A 124 -3.37 -19.75 6.69
C ILE A 124 -2.49 -19.99 7.92
N SER A 125 -1.24 -19.53 7.86
CA SER A 125 -0.24 -19.69 8.93
C SER A 125 0.45 -18.38 9.22
N HIS A 126 1.16 -18.26 10.36
CA HIS A 126 1.97 -17.08 10.71
C HIS A 126 3.11 -16.77 9.71
N HIS A 127 3.33 -17.59 8.69
CA HIS A 127 4.21 -17.29 7.57
C HIS A 127 3.52 -16.58 6.39
N LYS A 128 2.27 -16.18 6.58
CA LYS A 128 1.51 -15.38 5.62
C LYS A 128 1.08 -14.06 6.25
N VAL A 129 1.21 -13.03 5.45
CA VAL A 129 0.74 -11.67 5.74
C VAL A 129 -0.72 -11.57 5.31
N ALA A 130 -1.59 -11.17 6.21
CA ALA A 130 -2.98 -10.85 5.93
C ALA A 130 -3.08 -9.41 5.42
N ILE A 131 -3.74 -9.22 4.29
CA ILE A 131 -4.07 -7.93 3.69
C ILE A 131 -5.58 -7.82 3.71
N VAL A 132 -6.13 -6.99 4.58
CA VAL A 132 -7.55 -6.67 4.61
C VAL A 132 -7.85 -5.72 3.46
N CYS A 133 -8.81 -6.08 2.63
CA CYS A 133 -9.29 -5.29 1.50
C CYS A 133 -10.75 -4.93 1.75
N ALA A 134 -11.11 -3.67 1.59
CA ALA A 134 -12.49 -3.21 1.69
C ALA A 134 -12.77 -2.09 0.70
N THR A 135 -14.02 -2.00 0.25
CA THR A 135 -14.50 -0.92 -0.61
C THR A 135 -15.98 -0.68 -0.36
N ASP A 136 -16.42 0.56 -0.49
CA ASP A 136 -17.82 0.94 -0.34
C ASP A 136 -18.49 1.26 -1.70
N GLU A 137 -19.77 1.56 -1.66
CA GLU A 137 -20.59 1.93 -2.83
C GLU A 137 -20.19 3.29 -3.46
N ASN A 138 -19.37 4.08 -2.78
CA ASN A 138 -18.87 5.38 -3.23
C ASN A 138 -17.44 5.33 -3.79
N ASP A 139 -16.92 4.12 -4.05
CA ASP A 139 -15.56 3.89 -4.51
C ASP A 139 -14.45 4.32 -3.50
N HIS A 140 -14.78 4.50 -2.20
CA HIS A 140 -13.73 4.57 -1.19
C HIS A 140 -13.15 3.17 -1.00
N MET A 141 -11.84 3.11 -0.82
CA MET A 141 -11.12 1.84 -0.82
C MET A 141 -10.06 1.80 0.27
N MET A 142 -9.87 0.62 0.85
CA MET A 142 -8.83 0.33 1.83
C MET A 142 -8.13 -0.98 1.46
N MET A 143 -6.80 -1.01 1.54
CA MET A 143 -5.98 -2.22 1.57
C MET A 143 -4.96 -2.08 2.69
N GLN A 144 -5.12 -2.86 3.76
CA GLN A 144 -4.27 -2.71 4.94
C GLN A 144 -3.53 -4.01 5.26
N VAL A 145 -2.20 -3.91 5.42
CA VAL A 145 -1.38 -4.97 6.00
C VAL A 145 -1.72 -5.09 7.48
N SER A 146 -2.39 -6.18 7.87
CA SER A 146 -3.03 -6.29 9.19
C SER A 146 -2.25 -7.14 10.18
N CYS A 147 -1.95 -8.40 9.85
CA CYS A 147 -1.30 -9.33 10.77
C CYS A 147 -0.61 -10.49 10.06
N LEU A 148 -0.01 -11.38 10.83
CA LEU A 148 0.41 -12.70 10.37
C LEU A 148 -0.67 -13.75 10.65
N GLY A 149 -0.95 -14.59 9.66
CA GLY A 149 -1.98 -15.62 9.78
C GLY A 149 -3.40 -15.07 9.68
N SER A 150 -4.33 -15.70 10.38
CA SER A 150 -5.75 -15.31 10.38
C SER A 150 -6.00 -14.11 11.28
N GLU A 151 -6.90 -13.25 10.86
CA GLU A 151 -7.27 -12.04 11.60
C GLU A 151 -8.25 -12.37 12.74
N SER A 152 -7.97 -11.78 13.90
CA SER A 152 -8.91 -11.70 15.02
C SER A 152 -9.76 -10.44 14.95
N PHE A 153 -10.76 -10.36 15.80
CA PHE A 153 -11.55 -9.13 16.01
C PHE A 153 -10.66 -7.90 16.27
N ASP A 154 -9.66 -8.02 17.16
CA ASP A 154 -8.77 -6.90 17.50
C ASP A 154 -7.98 -6.38 16.29
N LYS A 155 -7.70 -7.25 15.31
CA LYS A 155 -7.00 -6.87 14.08
C LYS A 155 -7.89 -6.10 13.11
N TYR A 156 -9.19 -6.40 13.07
CA TYR A 156 -10.15 -5.57 12.35
C TYR A 156 -10.38 -4.25 13.08
N LYS A 157 -10.55 -4.28 14.41
CA LYS A 157 -10.72 -3.10 15.24
C LYS A 157 -9.54 -2.11 15.12
N ALA A 158 -8.31 -2.60 14.97
CA ALA A 158 -7.15 -1.74 14.73
C ALA A 158 -7.24 -0.89 13.44
N ASN A 159 -8.19 -1.17 12.57
CA ASN A 159 -8.48 -0.41 11.35
C ASN A 159 -9.81 0.35 11.44
N GLU A 160 -10.39 0.51 12.64
CA GLU A 160 -11.70 1.16 12.81
C GLU A 160 -11.76 2.58 12.25
N ASP A 161 -10.64 3.30 12.27
CA ASP A 161 -10.54 4.66 11.72
C ASP A 161 -10.85 4.76 10.23
N TYR A 162 -10.84 3.66 9.49
CA TYR A 162 -11.24 3.64 8.07
C TYR A 162 -12.75 3.54 7.86
N PHE A 163 -13.54 3.28 8.92
CA PHE A 163 -14.97 3.02 8.81
C PHE A 163 -15.77 4.10 9.53
N GLU A 164 -16.73 4.69 8.82
CA GLU A 164 -17.61 5.74 9.34
C GLU A 164 -19.02 5.50 8.84
N ASP A 165 -20.01 5.43 9.72
CA ASP A 165 -21.42 5.22 9.38
C ASP A 165 -21.68 3.98 8.48
N VAL A 166 -20.95 2.88 8.71
CA VAL A 166 -21.15 1.62 8.00
C VAL A 166 -22.49 1.00 8.42
N LYS A 167 -23.35 0.73 7.46
CA LYS A 167 -24.66 0.09 7.68
C LYS A 167 -24.59 -1.42 7.53
N GLU A 168 -23.85 -1.87 6.55
CA GLU A 168 -23.78 -3.27 6.18
C GLU A 168 -22.39 -3.66 5.70
N PHE A 169 -21.89 -4.81 6.16
CA PHE A 169 -20.75 -5.49 5.56
C PHE A 169 -21.23 -6.64 4.67
N ILE A 170 -20.69 -6.72 3.48
CA ILE A 170 -20.78 -7.90 2.61
C ILE A 170 -19.48 -8.66 2.78
N SER A 171 -19.52 -9.88 3.31
CA SER A 171 -18.32 -10.61 3.68
C SER A 171 -18.45 -12.13 3.53
N ASP A 172 -17.31 -12.83 3.70
CA ASP A 172 -17.32 -14.26 3.93
C ASP A 172 -17.86 -14.60 5.35
N SER A 173 -17.95 -15.89 5.67
CA SER A 173 -18.51 -16.35 6.95
C SER A 173 -17.58 -16.26 8.15
N LYS A 174 -16.49 -15.45 8.12
CA LYS A 174 -15.54 -15.32 9.23
C LYS A 174 -16.19 -14.74 10.48
N ALA A 175 -15.99 -15.42 11.62
CA ALA A 175 -16.51 -14.99 12.92
C ALA A 175 -15.92 -13.64 13.36
N SER A 176 -14.66 -13.34 13.03
CA SER A 176 -13.99 -12.08 13.37
C SER A 176 -14.61 -10.87 12.65
N ILE A 177 -15.05 -11.02 11.40
CA ILE A 177 -15.80 -9.97 10.68
C ILE A 177 -17.18 -9.76 11.31
N GLN A 178 -17.86 -10.86 11.71
CA GLN A 178 -19.14 -10.74 12.41
C GLN A 178 -19.01 -9.97 13.72
N GLN A 179 -17.95 -10.23 14.50
CA GLN A 179 -17.69 -9.52 15.75
C GLN A 179 -17.39 -8.03 15.47
N PHE A 180 -16.65 -7.74 14.40
CA PHE A 180 -16.35 -6.36 14.01
C PHE A 180 -17.59 -5.62 13.53
N ALA A 181 -18.45 -6.25 12.73
CA ALA A 181 -19.74 -5.67 12.32
C ALA A 181 -20.62 -5.36 13.53
N ASN A 182 -20.74 -6.29 14.48
CA ASN A 182 -21.49 -6.07 15.72
C ASN A 182 -20.91 -4.89 16.54
N TYR A 183 -19.57 -4.74 16.57
CA TYR A 183 -18.91 -3.64 17.27
C TYR A 183 -19.23 -2.28 16.64
N LEU A 184 -19.34 -2.20 15.31
CA LEU A 184 -19.74 -1.00 14.57
C LEU A 184 -21.26 -0.83 14.45
N GLU A 185 -22.05 -1.68 15.12
CA GLU A 185 -23.51 -1.70 15.01
C GLU A 185 -24.03 -1.91 13.58
N ALA A 186 -23.23 -2.53 12.72
CA ALA A 186 -23.52 -2.80 11.32
C ALA A 186 -24.07 -4.23 11.13
N VAL A 187 -24.85 -4.43 10.08
CA VAL A 187 -25.29 -5.76 9.64
C VAL A 187 -24.13 -6.46 8.94
N ASN A 188 -23.97 -7.77 9.14
CA ASN A 188 -23.04 -8.59 8.34
C ASN A 188 -23.82 -9.54 7.42
N ASN A 189 -23.90 -9.17 6.15
CA ASN A 189 -24.53 -9.95 5.10
C ASN A 189 -23.51 -10.94 4.51
N LYS A 190 -23.70 -12.20 4.80
CA LYS A 190 -22.74 -13.26 4.47
C LYS A 190 -22.98 -13.83 3.09
N ILE A 191 -21.90 -13.99 2.35
CA ILE A 191 -21.94 -14.70 1.08
C ILE A 191 -22.19 -16.18 1.31
N LYS A 192 -23.16 -16.71 0.57
CA LYS A 192 -23.45 -18.14 0.50
C LYS A 192 -22.85 -18.74 -0.77
N THR A 193 -22.13 -19.83 -0.60
CA THR A 193 -21.68 -20.65 -1.72
C THR A 193 -22.80 -21.53 -2.22
N SER A 194 -23.26 -21.33 -3.44
CA SER A 194 -24.11 -22.30 -4.14
C SER A 194 -23.24 -23.22 -4.99
N PRO A 195 -23.09 -24.51 -4.63
CA PRO A 195 -22.32 -25.47 -5.43
C PRO A 195 -22.94 -25.72 -6.81
N ILE A 196 -24.26 -25.51 -6.94
CA ILE A 196 -25.02 -25.77 -8.17
C ILE A 196 -24.85 -24.61 -9.17
N GLU A 197 -24.92 -23.38 -8.69
CA GLU A 197 -24.91 -22.20 -9.56
C GLU A 197 -23.52 -21.59 -9.75
N LYS A 198 -22.50 -22.09 -9.03
CA LYS A 198 -21.13 -21.50 -8.96
C LYS A 198 -21.16 -19.99 -8.65
N ARG A 199 -22.17 -19.53 -7.93
CA ARG A 199 -22.34 -18.14 -7.53
C ARG A 199 -21.98 -17.99 -6.05
N TYR A 200 -21.32 -16.90 -5.75
CA TYR A 200 -20.94 -16.48 -4.41
C TYR A 200 -21.67 -15.17 -4.12
N LEU A 201 -22.93 -15.27 -3.69
CA LEU A 201 -23.82 -14.13 -3.47
C LEU A 201 -24.43 -14.20 -2.07
N THR A 202 -24.82 -13.05 -1.56
CA THR A 202 -25.70 -12.91 -0.40
C THR A 202 -27.15 -13.30 -0.77
N ASP A 203 -28.05 -13.38 0.20
CA ASP A 203 -29.45 -13.72 -0.06
C ASP A 203 -30.16 -12.69 -0.94
N ASP A 204 -29.75 -11.41 -0.87
CA ASP A 204 -30.25 -10.30 -1.68
C ASP A 204 -29.44 -10.07 -2.98
N GLY A 205 -28.52 -10.96 -3.32
CA GLY A 205 -27.82 -10.98 -4.60
C GLY A 205 -26.56 -10.13 -4.68
N LYS A 206 -26.05 -9.59 -3.56
CA LYS A 206 -24.78 -8.85 -3.50
C LYS A 206 -23.58 -9.80 -3.58
N SER A 207 -22.43 -9.29 -4.03
CA SER A 207 -21.20 -10.06 -4.22
C SER A 207 -19.98 -9.35 -3.62
N LEU A 208 -18.81 -10.03 -3.61
CA LEU A 208 -17.50 -9.44 -3.32
C LEU A 208 -16.73 -9.10 -4.61
N GLY A 209 -17.43 -8.64 -5.64
CA GLY A 209 -16.83 -8.42 -6.96
C GLY A 209 -15.72 -7.40 -6.94
N SER A 210 -15.93 -6.25 -6.30
CA SER A 210 -15.01 -5.14 -6.24
C SER A 210 -13.76 -5.49 -5.41
N VAL A 211 -13.94 -6.11 -4.26
CA VAL A 211 -12.82 -6.57 -3.41
C VAL A 211 -12.01 -7.66 -4.12
N ASN A 212 -12.65 -8.60 -4.82
CA ASN A 212 -11.96 -9.63 -5.58
C ASN A 212 -11.13 -9.04 -6.74
N GLU A 213 -11.61 -8.00 -7.41
CA GLU A 213 -10.82 -7.26 -8.40
C GLU A 213 -9.58 -6.65 -7.75
N MET A 214 -9.73 -5.97 -6.60
CA MET A 214 -8.61 -5.41 -5.85
C MET A 214 -7.57 -6.48 -5.48
N MET A 215 -7.99 -7.63 -4.98
CA MET A 215 -7.10 -8.76 -4.64
C MET A 215 -6.36 -9.32 -5.86
N THR A 216 -7.02 -9.34 -7.03
CA THR A 216 -6.43 -9.74 -8.30
C THR A 216 -5.35 -8.75 -8.72
N GLU A 217 -5.59 -7.46 -8.57
CA GLU A 217 -4.59 -6.42 -8.85
C GLU A 217 -3.37 -6.52 -7.93
N VAL A 218 -3.54 -6.80 -6.64
CA VAL A 218 -2.44 -7.08 -5.69
C VAL A 218 -1.63 -8.29 -6.15
N SER A 219 -2.29 -9.36 -6.58
CA SER A 219 -1.61 -10.57 -7.07
C SER A 219 -0.80 -10.29 -8.32
N SER A 220 -1.37 -9.55 -9.26
CA SER A 220 -0.71 -9.09 -10.49
C SER A 220 0.51 -8.20 -10.19
N MET A 221 0.37 -7.25 -9.29
CA MET A 221 1.45 -6.34 -8.88
C MET A 221 2.62 -7.13 -8.27
N ILE A 222 2.35 -8.05 -7.34
CA ILE A 222 3.38 -8.90 -6.71
C ILE A 222 4.09 -9.77 -7.76
N GLN A 223 3.37 -10.29 -8.75
CA GLN A 223 3.94 -11.09 -9.83
C GLN A 223 4.84 -10.25 -10.73
N THR A 224 4.40 -9.08 -11.17
CA THR A 224 5.14 -8.17 -12.06
C THR A 224 6.43 -7.69 -11.41
N THR A 225 6.37 -7.32 -10.13
CA THR A 225 7.54 -6.86 -9.35
C THR A 225 8.47 -8.00 -8.90
N ARG A 226 8.14 -9.25 -9.26
CA ARG A 226 8.86 -10.45 -8.80
C ARG A 226 8.97 -10.55 -7.27
N GLY A 227 7.93 -10.10 -6.59
CA GLY A 227 7.79 -10.06 -5.14
C GLY A 227 8.20 -8.71 -4.52
N VAL A 228 7.34 -8.22 -3.64
CA VAL A 228 7.54 -7.02 -2.83
C VAL A 228 8.02 -7.43 -1.44
N GLY A 229 9.05 -6.77 -0.89
CA GLY A 229 9.45 -6.96 0.50
C GLY A 229 8.31 -6.56 1.45
N THR A 230 8.03 -7.39 2.45
CA THR A 230 6.92 -7.15 3.41
C THR A 230 7.04 -5.76 4.05
N ARG A 231 8.25 -5.29 4.31
CA ARG A 231 8.53 -3.95 4.85
C ARG A 231 7.89 -2.82 4.04
N TYR A 232 7.87 -2.96 2.74
CA TYR A 232 7.39 -1.92 1.82
C TYR A 232 5.99 -2.19 1.26
N LEU A 233 5.37 -3.30 1.67
CA LEU A 233 4.13 -3.78 1.06
C LEU A 233 3.01 -2.75 1.16
N GLN A 234 2.85 -2.08 2.31
CA GLN A 234 1.79 -1.09 2.50
C GLN A 234 1.84 0.02 1.45
N GLY A 235 3.00 0.65 1.24
CA GLY A 235 3.12 1.71 0.23
C GLY A 235 2.78 1.25 -1.19
N TYR A 236 3.07 -0.01 -1.55
CA TYR A 236 2.64 -0.58 -2.83
C TYR A 236 1.12 -0.73 -2.94
N LEU A 237 0.46 -1.11 -1.83
CA LEU A 237 -0.99 -1.23 -1.77
C LEU A 237 -1.65 0.15 -1.92
N ASP A 238 -1.16 1.14 -1.19
CA ASP A 238 -1.70 2.50 -1.21
C ASP A 238 -1.53 3.16 -2.58
N PHE A 239 -0.38 2.97 -3.23
CA PHE A 239 -0.20 3.46 -4.60
C PHE A 239 -1.12 2.75 -5.60
N LEU A 240 -1.39 1.46 -5.39
CA LEU A 240 -2.35 0.72 -6.22
C LEU A 240 -3.76 1.30 -6.08
N LEU A 241 -4.19 1.64 -4.85
CA LEU A 241 -5.47 2.30 -4.59
C LEU A 241 -5.52 3.71 -5.20
N LEU A 242 -4.50 4.54 -4.98
CA LEU A 242 -4.42 5.87 -5.57
C LEU A 242 -4.52 5.81 -7.10
N LYS A 243 -3.79 4.88 -7.73
CA LYS A 243 -3.89 4.64 -9.18
C LYS A 243 -5.30 4.27 -9.61
N LYS A 244 -5.99 3.42 -8.86
CA LYS A 244 -7.37 3.00 -9.15
C LYS A 244 -8.32 4.19 -9.05
N GLN A 245 -8.21 4.99 -8.00
CA GLN A 245 -9.00 6.20 -7.78
C GLN A 245 -8.82 7.24 -8.91
N VAL A 246 -7.58 7.46 -9.36
CA VAL A 246 -7.26 8.38 -10.45
C VAL A 246 -7.75 7.83 -11.79
N LYS A 247 -7.62 6.51 -12.04
CA LYS A 247 -8.06 5.85 -13.28
C LYS A 247 -9.54 6.11 -13.60
N TYR A 248 -10.40 6.12 -12.60
CA TYR A 248 -11.82 6.38 -12.81
C TYR A 248 -12.15 7.83 -13.13
N LYS A 249 -11.33 8.79 -12.70
CA LYS A 249 -11.58 10.22 -12.81
C LYS A 249 -10.93 10.89 -14.02
N PHE A 250 -9.82 10.32 -14.53
CA PHE A 250 -8.96 10.98 -15.52
C PHE A 250 -8.63 10.11 -16.72
N LYS A 251 -8.37 10.77 -17.88
CA LYS A 251 -7.79 10.09 -19.03
C LYS A 251 -6.35 9.69 -18.75
N LYS A 252 -5.89 8.60 -19.39
CA LYS A 252 -4.57 8.01 -19.13
C LYS A 252 -3.39 8.98 -19.21
N LYS A 253 -3.44 9.94 -20.15
CA LYS A 253 -2.39 10.98 -20.30
C LYS A 253 -2.38 12.02 -19.18
N GLU A 254 -3.51 12.19 -18.50
CA GLU A 254 -3.69 13.18 -17.45
C GLU A 254 -3.40 12.60 -16.06
N MET A 255 -3.42 11.25 -15.94
CA MET A 255 -3.28 10.56 -14.66
C MET A 255 -1.98 10.90 -13.91
N ALA A 256 -0.85 10.92 -14.62
CA ALA A 256 0.45 11.18 -13.97
C ALA A 256 0.56 12.62 -13.45
N SER A 257 0.06 13.58 -14.24
CA SER A 257 0.01 14.99 -13.82
C SER A 257 -0.93 15.20 -12.65
N GLU A 258 -2.04 14.50 -12.63
CA GLU A 258 -3.01 14.58 -11.53
C GLU A 258 -2.44 13.94 -10.25
N ILE A 259 -1.79 12.79 -10.33
CA ILE A 259 -1.09 12.19 -9.20
C ILE A 259 -0.03 13.17 -8.66
N LEU A 260 0.78 13.79 -9.55
CA LEU A 260 1.75 14.78 -9.13
C LEU A 260 1.10 15.94 -8.37
N ARG A 261 -0.03 16.44 -8.86
CA ARG A 261 -0.79 17.51 -8.21
C ARG A 261 -1.29 17.11 -6.83
N MET A 262 -1.75 15.88 -6.67
CA MET A 262 -2.23 15.35 -5.38
C MET A 262 -1.11 15.21 -4.35
N ILE A 263 0.13 14.89 -4.78
CA ILE A 263 1.25 14.62 -3.88
C ILE A 263 2.17 15.83 -3.67
N ILE A 264 1.90 16.96 -4.33
CA ILE A 264 2.85 18.11 -4.34
C ILE A 264 3.07 18.70 -2.94
N ASP A 265 2.05 18.69 -2.12
CA ASP A 265 2.06 19.27 -0.78
C ASP A 265 2.33 18.22 0.33
N THR A 266 2.60 16.94 -0.04
CA THR A 266 2.96 15.92 0.95
C THR A 266 4.31 16.23 1.59
N GLU A 267 4.47 15.86 2.85
CA GLU A 267 5.67 16.15 3.63
C GLU A 267 6.93 15.51 3.04
N ALA A 268 8.07 16.14 3.35
CA ALA A 268 9.36 15.67 2.90
C ALA A 268 9.70 14.28 3.43
N PHE A 269 9.95 13.33 2.53
CA PHE A 269 10.34 11.97 2.84
C PHE A 269 11.72 11.67 2.22
N CYS A 270 12.76 11.69 3.04
CA CYS A 270 14.13 11.55 2.56
C CYS A 270 14.56 10.09 2.39
N ASN A 271 15.70 9.87 1.72
CA ASN A 271 16.21 8.51 1.48
C ASN A 271 16.53 7.74 2.77
N GLU A 272 16.87 8.43 3.84
CA GLU A 272 17.13 7.81 5.15
C GLU A 272 15.83 7.30 5.76
N MET A 273 14.75 8.05 5.65
CA MET A 273 13.42 7.62 6.08
C MET A 273 12.96 6.40 5.29
N VAL A 274 13.19 6.35 3.96
CA VAL A 274 12.93 5.14 3.16
C VAL A 274 13.69 3.93 3.68
N ARG A 275 14.97 4.09 4.04
CA ARG A 275 15.77 2.97 4.61
C ARG A 275 15.28 2.57 6.01
N ALA A 276 14.78 3.52 6.77
CA ALA A 276 14.28 3.33 8.13
C ALA A 276 12.80 2.91 8.17
N THR A 277 12.12 2.74 7.00
CA THR A 277 10.74 2.29 6.96
C THR A 277 10.55 1.06 7.86
N PRO A 278 9.69 1.12 8.87
CA PRO A 278 9.49 0.00 9.78
C PRO A 278 8.78 -1.16 9.08
N MET A 279 8.87 -2.34 9.67
CA MET A 279 8.02 -3.45 9.26
C MET A 279 6.56 -3.10 9.61
N PRO A 280 5.59 -3.21 8.68
CA PRO A 280 4.19 -2.82 8.94
C PRO A 280 3.53 -3.71 10.00
N ILE A 281 4.04 -4.93 10.18
CA ILE A 281 3.62 -5.90 11.19
C ILE A 281 4.83 -6.59 11.77
N SER A 282 4.76 -6.97 13.06
CA SER A 282 5.83 -7.73 13.69
C SER A 282 5.93 -9.14 13.10
N LEU A 283 7.13 -9.59 12.80
CA LEU A 283 7.42 -10.93 12.29
C LEU A 283 7.82 -11.91 13.41
N LYS A 284 7.72 -11.53 14.68
CA LYS A 284 8.11 -12.34 15.85
C LYS A 284 7.36 -13.67 15.96
N GLU A 285 6.12 -13.69 15.46
CA GLU A 285 5.33 -14.93 15.46
C GLU A 285 5.79 -15.93 14.39
N ALA A 286 6.42 -15.45 13.31
CA ALA A 286 6.90 -16.29 12.22
C ALA A 286 8.35 -16.75 12.39
N TYR A 287 9.17 -15.98 13.11
CA TYR A 287 10.62 -16.23 13.20
C TYR A 287 11.11 -16.09 14.63
N TYR A 288 11.73 -17.19 15.11
CA TYR A 288 12.36 -17.29 16.44
C TYR A 288 13.40 -16.20 16.67
N GLU A 289 14.23 -15.92 15.68
CA GLU A 289 15.33 -14.96 15.75
C GLU A 289 14.85 -13.53 16.02
N TYR A 290 13.69 -13.15 15.47
CA TYR A 290 13.07 -11.86 15.76
C TYR A 290 12.37 -11.86 17.12
N ARG A 291 11.74 -12.98 17.49
CA ARG A 291 11.03 -13.11 18.77
C ARG A 291 11.95 -12.90 19.97
N TYR A 292 13.18 -13.43 19.91
CA TYR A 292 14.16 -13.36 20.98
C TYR A 292 15.23 -12.30 20.77
N GLY A 293 15.05 -11.40 19.82
CA GLY A 293 15.94 -10.27 19.59
C GLY A 293 17.35 -10.63 19.07
N ILE A 294 17.51 -11.86 18.52
CA ILE A 294 18.79 -12.29 17.92
C ILE A 294 19.09 -11.42 16.69
N PHE A 295 18.05 -11.10 15.92
CA PHE A 295 18.12 -10.17 14.79
C PHE A 295 17.12 -9.03 14.98
N ALA A 296 17.45 -7.84 14.45
CA ALA A 296 16.51 -6.73 14.34
C ALA A 296 15.52 -6.96 13.17
N GLU A 297 14.26 -6.63 13.38
CA GLU A 297 13.21 -6.64 12.34
C GLU A 297 13.44 -5.60 11.26
#